data_5afd84d0668c464c959ca5233d0981e1
#
_entry.id   5afd84d0668c464c959ca5233d0981e1
#
_cell.length_a   1.000
_cell.length_b   1.000
_cell.length_c   1.000
_cell.angle_alpha   90.00
_cell.angle_beta   90.00
_cell.angle_gamma   90.00
#
_symmetry.space_group_name_H-M   'P 1'
#
loop_
_entity.id
_entity.type
_entity.pdbx_description
1 polymer ?
#
loop_
_entity_poly.entity_id
_entity_poly.type
_entity_poly.pdbx_seq_one_letter_code
_entity_poly.pdbx_strand_id
1 'polypeptide(L)'
;QFERNWTDGTVNAYAHRDDETGKIWYVSMFGGLARHPQMTEDGFAVVVCHELGHQLGGFPKKKDPMGNLRWASNEGQADYFSTLKCLRNYFAGMDNQAAVAKLRVPAEVTKTCKQSFANAEEVAICQRSSMAGLNLGNFFKVLMETKAEVTFSTPDKAVVNVTFDGHPAAQCRLDTYFQGSLCDKSVSEDVSDTDGNQGTCTERNGDKIGLRPLCWFQPKSLN
;
A
#
# COMPACT_ATOMS: atom_id res chain seq x y z
N GLN A 1 -17.65 -7.94 2.53
CA GLN A 1 -18.40 -7.27 3.61
C GLN A 1 -17.45 -6.43 4.45
N PHE A 2 -17.93 -5.24 4.91
CA PHE A 2 -17.19 -4.39 5.84
C PHE A 2 -17.77 -4.52 7.25
N GLU A 3 -16.94 -4.93 8.20
CA GLU A 3 -17.28 -4.96 9.62
C GLU A 3 -16.75 -3.69 10.29
N ARG A 4 -17.66 -2.85 10.74
CA ARG A 4 -17.37 -1.55 11.34
C ARG A 4 -17.49 -1.63 12.86
N ASN A 5 -16.43 -2.11 13.52
CA ASN A 5 -16.39 -2.32 14.98
C ASN A 5 -16.08 -0.99 15.70
N TRP A 6 -16.97 0.02 15.53
CA TRP A 6 -16.75 1.40 15.97
C TRP A 6 -16.49 1.57 17.47
N THR A 7 -17.21 0.83 18.30
CA THR A 7 -17.11 0.93 19.76
C THR A 7 -15.89 0.18 20.33
N ASP A 8 -15.27 -0.70 19.55
CA ASP A 8 -14.08 -1.43 19.94
C ASP A 8 -12.86 -0.50 19.93
N GLY A 9 -12.10 -0.48 21.05
CA GLY A 9 -10.91 0.34 21.24
C GLY A 9 -9.62 -0.25 20.63
N THR A 10 -9.71 -1.41 19.99
CA THR A 10 -8.56 -2.06 19.35
C THR A 10 -7.96 -1.18 18.25
N VAL A 11 -6.64 -1.01 18.26
CA VAL A 11 -5.90 -0.28 17.21
C VAL A 11 -5.44 -1.30 16.18
N ASN A 12 -6.36 -1.74 15.33
CA ASN A 12 -6.09 -2.75 14.30
C ASN A 12 -7.12 -2.70 13.17
N ALA A 13 -6.82 -3.42 12.08
CA ALA A 13 -7.72 -3.84 11.01
C ALA A 13 -7.23 -5.20 10.50
N TYR A 14 -8.09 -5.99 9.88
CA TYR A 14 -7.68 -7.23 9.22
C TYR A 14 -8.66 -7.67 8.13
N ALA A 15 -8.12 -8.39 7.13
CA ALA A 15 -8.90 -9.06 6.11
C ALA A 15 -9.00 -10.56 6.43
N HIS A 16 -10.18 -11.15 6.24
CA HIS A 16 -10.39 -12.58 6.37
C HIS A 16 -11.45 -13.09 5.38
N ARG A 17 -11.60 -14.38 5.32
CA ARG A 17 -12.67 -15.05 4.56
C ARG A 17 -13.44 -15.96 5.53
N ASP A 18 -14.71 -16.23 5.20
CA ASP A 18 -15.49 -17.19 5.97
C ASP A 18 -14.82 -18.56 5.99
N ASP A 19 -14.87 -19.24 7.15
CA ASP A 19 -14.17 -20.51 7.37
C ASP A 19 -14.80 -21.68 6.62
N GLU A 20 -16.12 -21.60 6.32
CA GLU A 20 -16.87 -22.70 5.72
C GLU A 20 -16.66 -22.79 4.22
N THR A 21 -16.76 -21.67 3.50
CA THR A 21 -16.76 -21.65 2.03
C THR A 21 -15.62 -20.88 1.41
N GLY A 22 -15.01 -19.98 2.17
CA GLY A 22 -14.00 -19.01 1.67
C GLY A 22 -14.56 -18.00 0.65
N LYS A 23 -15.87 -17.97 0.43
CA LYS A 23 -16.53 -17.14 -0.61
C LYS A 23 -16.90 -15.76 -0.12
N ILE A 24 -17.16 -15.59 1.17
CA ILE A 24 -17.48 -14.30 1.75
C ILE A 24 -16.17 -13.67 2.24
N TRP A 25 -15.89 -12.49 1.74
CA TRP A 25 -14.70 -11.72 2.06
C TRP A 25 -15.05 -10.62 3.05
N TYR A 26 -14.26 -10.49 4.08
CA TYR A 26 -14.45 -9.52 5.15
C TYR A 26 -13.25 -8.58 5.25
N VAL A 27 -13.55 -7.33 5.58
CA VAL A 27 -12.58 -6.34 6.07
C VAL A 27 -13.14 -5.81 7.38
N SER A 28 -12.42 -6.10 8.47
CA SER A 28 -12.79 -5.67 9.83
C SER A 28 -11.98 -4.44 10.21
N MET A 29 -12.69 -3.34 10.49
CA MET A 29 -12.11 -2.05 10.85
C MET A 29 -12.52 -1.69 12.27
N PHE A 30 -11.54 -1.39 13.12
CA PHE A 30 -11.77 -1.10 14.53
C PHE A 30 -11.78 0.40 14.83
N GLY A 31 -12.67 0.81 15.73
CA GLY A 31 -12.83 2.20 16.12
C GLY A 31 -11.60 2.79 16.82
N GLY A 32 -10.82 1.97 17.54
CA GLY A 32 -9.56 2.40 18.14
C GLY A 32 -8.55 2.88 17.11
N LEU A 33 -8.45 2.19 15.96
CA LEU A 33 -7.62 2.63 14.83
C LEU A 33 -8.15 3.94 14.23
N ALA A 34 -9.45 4.00 13.95
CA ALA A 34 -10.08 5.17 13.32
C ALA A 34 -9.96 6.44 14.17
N ARG A 35 -9.96 6.31 15.50
CA ARG A 35 -9.86 7.43 16.45
C ARG A 35 -8.45 7.67 16.97
N HIS A 36 -7.46 6.93 16.48
CA HIS A 36 -6.08 7.11 16.94
C HIS A 36 -5.59 8.52 16.61
N PRO A 37 -4.97 9.25 17.59
CA PRO A 37 -4.61 10.66 17.39
C PRO A 37 -3.68 10.96 16.22
N GLN A 38 -2.93 9.96 15.77
CA GLN A 38 -1.99 10.09 14.64
C GLN A 38 -2.58 9.62 13.32
N MET A 39 -3.80 9.07 13.31
CA MET A 39 -4.45 8.60 12.10
C MET A 39 -5.16 9.74 11.41
N THR A 40 -4.79 10.03 10.16
CA THR A 40 -5.55 10.95 9.30
C THR A 40 -6.63 10.20 8.52
N GLU A 41 -7.61 10.91 7.95
CA GLU A 41 -8.62 10.30 7.08
C GLU A 41 -8.00 9.58 5.89
N ASP A 42 -7.03 10.21 5.23
CA ASP A 42 -6.32 9.60 4.09
C ASP A 42 -5.44 8.40 4.54
N GLY A 43 -4.82 8.48 5.73
CA GLY A 43 -4.09 7.36 6.33
C GLY A 43 -5.02 6.19 6.65
N PHE A 44 -6.21 6.46 7.18
CA PHE A 44 -7.22 5.43 7.40
C PHE A 44 -7.68 4.79 6.09
N ALA A 45 -7.85 5.59 5.02
CA ALA A 45 -8.16 5.06 3.69
C ALA A 45 -7.05 4.13 3.15
N VAL A 46 -5.75 4.43 3.44
CA VAL A 46 -4.65 3.49 3.11
C VAL A 46 -4.85 2.15 3.81
N VAL A 47 -5.24 2.15 5.10
CA VAL A 47 -5.47 0.89 5.83
C VAL A 47 -6.62 0.11 5.21
N VAL A 48 -7.76 0.76 4.91
CA VAL A 48 -8.88 0.11 4.21
C VAL A 48 -8.41 -0.49 2.88
N CYS A 49 -7.64 0.26 2.11
CA CYS A 49 -7.08 -0.19 0.83
C CYS A 49 -6.06 -1.31 0.99
N HIS A 50 -5.29 -1.34 2.09
CA HIS A 50 -4.37 -2.43 2.41
C HIS A 50 -5.13 -3.72 2.71
N GLU A 51 -6.18 -3.67 3.53
CA GLU A 51 -7.00 -4.85 3.83
C GLU A 51 -7.72 -5.38 2.57
N LEU A 52 -8.22 -4.48 1.72
CA LEU A 52 -8.69 -4.85 0.39
C LEU A 52 -7.57 -5.45 -0.47
N GLY A 53 -6.34 -4.97 -0.30
CA GLY A 53 -5.16 -5.47 -0.99
C GLY A 53 -4.86 -6.93 -0.69
N HIS A 54 -5.15 -7.42 0.53
CA HIS A 54 -5.05 -8.86 0.81
C HIS A 54 -5.99 -9.68 -0.07
N GLN A 55 -7.19 -9.18 -0.37
CA GLN A 55 -8.17 -9.87 -1.21
C GLN A 55 -7.90 -9.72 -2.71
N LEU A 56 -7.49 -8.52 -3.14
CA LEU A 56 -7.49 -8.07 -4.54
C LEU A 56 -6.10 -7.73 -5.08
N GLY A 57 -5.07 -7.72 -4.24
CA GLY A 57 -3.75 -7.18 -4.58
C GLY A 57 -2.93 -8.04 -5.55
N GLY A 58 -3.36 -9.24 -5.85
CA GLY A 58 -2.66 -10.13 -6.77
C GLY A 58 -1.41 -10.78 -6.15
N PHE A 59 -0.50 -11.22 -7.02
CA PHE A 59 0.77 -11.85 -6.63
C PHE A 59 1.84 -10.80 -6.26
N PRO A 60 2.71 -11.06 -5.25
CA PRO A 60 2.90 -12.31 -4.51
C PRO A 60 1.85 -12.55 -3.41
N LYS A 61 1.50 -13.82 -3.23
CA LYS A 61 0.59 -14.30 -2.19
C LYS A 61 1.34 -14.73 -0.93
N LYS A 62 0.66 -14.70 0.22
CA LYS A 62 1.14 -15.35 1.44
C LYS A 62 1.30 -16.84 1.22
N LYS A 63 2.25 -17.44 1.95
CA LYS A 63 2.47 -18.89 1.94
C LYS A 63 2.09 -19.50 3.28
N ASP A 64 1.64 -20.75 3.25
CA ASP A 64 1.52 -21.55 4.45
C ASP A 64 2.91 -22.12 4.89
N PRO A 65 3.01 -22.77 6.06
CA PRO A 65 4.30 -23.35 6.49
C PRO A 65 4.85 -24.45 5.56
N MET A 66 4.03 -25.03 4.69
CA MET A 66 4.44 -26.00 3.67
C MET A 66 4.85 -25.34 2.33
N GLY A 67 4.73 -23.99 2.24
CA GLY A 67 5.06 -23.25 1.05
C GLY A 67 3.95 -23.10 0.02
N ASN A 68 2.73 -23.60 0.29
CA ASN A 68 1.60 -23.46 -0.61
C ASN A 68 1.06 -22.03 -0.58
N LEU A 69 0.66 -21.51 -1.73
CA LEU A 69 0.07 -20.18 -1.84
C LEU A 69 -1.31 -20.15 -1.16
N ARG A 70 -1.50 -19.12 -0.34
CA ARG A 70 -2.81 -18.79 0.25
C ARG A 70 -3.58 -17.81 -0.64
N TRP A 71 -4.82 -17.56 -0.29
CA TRP A 71 -5.67 -16.60 -1.00
C TRP A 71 -5.18 -15.14 -0.88
N ALA A 72 -4.58 -14.79 0.28
CA ALA A 72 -4.20 -13.43 0.59
C ALA A 72 -2.90 -13.03 -0.13
N SER A 73 -2.88 -11.85 -0.74
CA SER A 73 -1.64 -11.17 -1.08
C SER A 73 -0.81 -10.96 0.18
N ASN A 74 0.53 -11.00 0.07
CA ASN A 74 1.38 -10.75 1.23
C ASN A 74 1.34 -9.27 1.64
N GLU A 75 1.93 -8.95 2.81
CA GLU A 75 1.83 -7.61 3.40
C GLU A 75 2.38 -6.51 2.49
N GLY A 76 3.56 -6.73 1.91
CA GLY A 76 4.16 -5.75 1.00
C GLY A 76 3.34 -5.55 -0.27
N GLN A 77 2.73 -6.62 -0.81
CA GLN A 77 1.86 -6.51 -1.99
C GLN A 77 0.54 -5.79 -1.66
N ALA A 78 -0.04 -6.02 -0.47
CA ALA A 78 -1.21 -5.29 0.00
C ALA A 78 -0.90 -3.79 0.16
N ASP A 79 0.26 -3.44 0.73
CA ASP A 79 0.74 -2.06 0.81
C ASP A 79 0.90 -1.43 -0.58
N TYR A 80 1.54 -2.14 -1.51
CA TYR A 80 1.76 -1.66 -2.88
C TYR A 80 0.44 -1.45 -3.62
N PHE A 81 -0.48 -2.42 -3.56
CA PHE A 81 -1.81 -2.33 -4.17
C PHE A 81 -2.63 -1.17 -3.61
N SER A 82 -2.50 -0.88 -2.32
CA SER A 82 -3.29 0.16 -1.66
C SER A 82 -3.15 1.51 -2.35
N THR A 83 -1.93 1.88 -2.77
CA THR A 83 -1.65 3.15 -3.43
C THR A 83 -1.63 3.05 -4.96
N LEU A 84 -1.29 1.88 -5.50
CA LEU A 84 -1.29 1.64 -6.96
C LEU A 84 -2.69 1.71 -7.57
N LYS A 85 -3.68 1.06 -6.94
CA LYS A 85 -5.03 0.90 -7.49
C LYS A 85 -6.10 1.51 -6.60
N CYS A 86 -6.16 1.07 -5.34
CA CYS A 86 -7.29 1.34 -4.46
C CYS A 86 -7.44 2.84 -4.14
N LEU A 87 -6.40 3.52 -3.67
CA LEU A 87 -6.48 4.96 -3.38
C LEU A 87 -6.70 5.81 -4.63
N ARG A 88 -6.12 5.43 -5.77
CA ARG A 88 -6.36 6.14 -7.03
C ARG A 88 -7.83 6.08 -7.43
N ASN A 89 -8.49 4.93 -7.25
CA ASN A 89 -9.94 4.81 -7.44
C ASN A 89 -10.73 5.60 -6.39
N TYR A 90 -10.32 5.53 -5.12
CA TYR A 90 -10.99 6.22 -4.03
C TYR A 90 -10.94 7.75 -4.17
N PHE A 91 -9.79 8.29 -4.57
CA PHE A 91 -9.61 9.73 -4.78
C PHE A 91 -10.13 10.23 -6.12
N ALA A 92 -10.46 9.35 -7.07
CA ALA A 92 -11.00 9.75 -8.36
C ALA A 92 -12.28 10.59 -8.19
N GLY A 93 -12.33 11.74 -8.84
CA GLY A 93 -13.47 12.67 -8.77
C GLY A 93 -13.54 13.55 -7.51
N MET A 94 -12.57 13.45 -6.61
CA MET A 94 -12.41 14.38 -5.49
C MET A 94 -11.60 15.61 -5.92
N ASP A 95 -11.68 16.71 -5.18
CA ASP A 95 -10.79 17.87 -5.36
C ASP A 95 -9.41 17.60 -4.75
N ASN A 96 -8.60 16.82 -5.46
CA ASN A 96 -7.29 16.40 -5.00
C ASN A 96 -6.27 17.53 -4.97
N GLN A 97 -6.39 18.51 -5.87
CA GLN A 97 -5.51 19.68 -5.87
C GLN A 97 -5.72 20.54 -4.63
N ALA A 98 -6.98 20.81 -4.23
CA ALA A 98 -7.27 21.51 -3.00
C ALA A 98 -6.87 20.70 -1.73
N ALA A 99 -6.98 19.36 -1.76
CA ALA A 99 -6.49 18.52 -0.68
C ALA A 99 -4.96 18.64 -0.53
N VAL A 100 -4.21 18.51 -1.63
CA VAL A 100 -2.74 18.59 -1.65
C VAL A 100 -2.24 19.99 -1.25
N ALA A 101 -2.95 21.05 -1.62
CA ALA A 101 -2.60 22.43 -1.24
C ALA A 101 -2.55 22.66 0.28
N LYS A 102 -3.22 21.81 1.06
CA LYS A 102 -3.22 21.83 2.54
C LYS A 102 -2.09 21.01 3.16
N LEU A 103 -1.36 20.24 2.34
CA LEU A 103 -0.28 19.35 2.79
C LEU A 103 1.09 20.00 2.56
N ARG A 104 2.04 19.66 3.44
CA ARG A 104 3.46 20.00 3.23
C ARG A 104 4.14 18.89 2.42
N VAL A 105 3.86 18.84 1.11
CA VAL A 105 4.42 17.82 0.23
C VAL A 105 5.91 18.10 -0.02
N PRO A 106 6.81 17.16 0.27
CA PRO A 106 8.24 17.30 -0.01
C PRO A 106 8.50 17.50 -1.52
N ALA A 107 9.54 18.29 -1.83
CA ALA A 107 9.88 18.61 -3.22
C ALA A 107 10.22 17.36 -4.05
N GLU A 108 10.85 16.36 -3.44
CA GLU A 108 11.14 15.07 -4.06
C GLU A 108 9.88 14.31 -4.47
N VAL A 109 8.85 14.29 -3.63
CA VAL A 109 7.56 13.66 -3.94
C VAL A 109 6.90 14.36 -5.12
N THR A 110 6.86 15.73 -5.07
CA THR A 110 6.31 16.53 -6.15
C THR A 110 7.04 16.29 -7.47
N LYS A 111 8.38 16.24 -7.43
CA LYS A 111 9.21 16.00 -8.61
C LYS A 111 8.93 14.63 -9.21
N THR A 112 8.92 13.58 -8.38
CA THR A 112 8.79 12.20 -8.86
C THR A 112 7.38 11.91 -9.35
N CYS A 113 6.32 12.43 -8.68
CA CYS A 113 4.95 12.34 -9.17
C CYS A 113 4.78 12.99 -10.55
N LYS A 114 5.43 14.15 -10.79
CA LYS A 114 5.43 14.81 -12.12
C LYS A 114 6.24 14.06 -13.19
N GLN A 115 7.16 13.19 -12.79
CA GLN A 115 7.85 12.29 -13.71
C GLN A 115 6.99 11.09 -14.12
N SER A 116 6.13 10.62 -13.21
CA SER A 116 5.25 9.49 -13.45
C SER A 116 3.98 9.88 -14.22
N PHE A 117 3.45 11.07 -13.99
CA PHE A 117 2.15 11.48 -14.52
C PHE A 117 2.23 12.85 -15.21
N ALA A 118 1.59 12.96 -16.37
CA ALA A 118 1.50 14.21 -17.13
C ALA A 118 0.26 15.04 -16.74
N ASN A 119 -0.80 14.39 -16.28
CA ASN A 119 -2.06 15.03 -15.90
C ASN A 119 -1.97 15.61 -14.49
N ALA A 120 -2.39 16.85 -14.28
CA ALA A 120 -2.31 17.55 -13.00
C ALA A 120 -3.12 16.86 -11.88
N GLU A 121 -4.25 16.25 -12.23
CA GLU A 121 -5.09 15.51 -11.29
C GLU A 121 -4.40 14.20 -10.84
N GLU A 122 -3.80 13.46 -11.77
CA GLU A 122 -3.03 12.25 -11.43
C GLU A 122 -1.79 12.58 -10.60
N VAL A 123 -1.12 13.71 -10.89
CA VAL A 123 -0.02 14.22 -10.04
C VAL A 123 -0.53 14.53 -8.63
N ALA A 124 -1.69 15.17 -8.50
CA ALA A 124 -2.27 15.46 -7.18
C ALA A 124 -2.66 14.19 -6.43
N ILE A 125 -3.27 13.20 -7.10
CA ILE A 125 -3.58 11.88 -6.51
C ILE A 125 -2.30 11.18 -6.06
N CYS A 126 -1.25 11.17 -6.87
CA CYS A 126 0.06 10.61 -6.51
C CYS A 126 0.64 11.27 -5.26
N GLN A 127 0.64 12.60 -5.20
CA GLN A 127 1.11 13.35 -4.03
C GLN A 127 0.28 13.04 -2.78
N ARG A 128 -1.05 13.04 -2.90
CA ARG A 128 -1.98 12.77 -1.80
C ARG A 128 -1.79 11.34 -1.27
N SER A 129 -1.71 10.36 -2.16
CA SER A 129 -1.47 8.94 -1.79
C SER A 129 -0.11 8.74 -1.12
N SER A 130 0.94 9.42 -1.61
CA SER A 130 2.27 9.39 -0.99
C SER A 130 2.22 9.95 0.44
N MET A 131 1.55 11.09 0.65
CA MET A 131 1.43 11.70 1.98
C MET A 131 0.57 10.87 2.93
N ALA A 132 -0.46 10.19 2.42
CA ALA A 132 -1.22 9.21 3.20
C ALA A 132 -0.35 8.03 3.63
N GLY A 133 0.52 7.53 2.75
CA GLY A 133 1.54 6.52 3.07
C GLY A 133 2.53 7.00 4.13
N LEU A 134 2.97 8.27 4.08
CA LEU A 134 3.84 8.85 5.12
C LEU A 134 3.14 8.92 6.49
N ASN A 135 1.85 9.27 6.52
CA ASN A 135 1.07 9.23 7.75
C ASN A 135 1.10 7.82 8.35
N LEU A 136 0.87 6.81 7.54
CA LEU A 136 0.86 5.42 8.01
C LEU A 136 2.26 4.93 8.41
N GLY A 137 3.32 5.31 7.70
CA GLY A 137 4.70 5.04 8.09
C GLY A 137 5.04 5.62 9.47
N ASN A 138 4.65 6.86 9.73
CA ASN A 138 4.81 7.50 11.04
C ASN A 138 3.93 6.85 12.13
N PHE A 139 2.73 6.41 11.78
CA PHE A 139 1.87 5.65 12.68
C PHE A 139 2.53 4.35 13.12
N PHE A 140 3.10 3.57 12.19
CA PHE A 140 3.84 2.35 12.52
C PHE A 140 5.11 2.63 13.31
N LYS A 141 5.82 3.72 13.02
CA LYS A 141 6.96 4.16 13.83
C LYS A 141 6.57 4.26 15.31
N VAL A 142 5.41 4.83 15.61
CA VAL A 142 4.91 4.98 16.98
C VAL A 142 4.49 3.64 17.57
N LEU A 143 3.72 2.83 16.84
CA LEU A 143 3.28 1.52 17.32
C LEU A 143 4.44 0.55 17.60
N MET A 144 5.51 0.64 16.81
CA MET A 144 6.72 -0.18 16.95
C MET A 144 7.76 0.43 17.89
N GLU A 145 7.48 1.59 18.48
CA GLU A 145 8.39 2.34 19.37
C GLU A 145 9.78 2.56 18.76
N THR A 146 9.87 2.65 17.42
CA THR A 146 11.15 2.88 16.74
C THR A 146 11.54 4.37 16.77
N LYS A 147 12.84 4.63 17.00
CA LYS A 147 13.39 5.98 16.95
C LYS A 147 13.80 6.43 15.56
N ALA A 148 13.88 5.51 14.61
CA ALA A 148 14.29 5.84 13.25
C ALA A 148 13.27 6.78 12.59
N GLU A 149 13.75 7.80 11.90
CA GLU A 149 12.89 8.68 11.11
C GLU A 149 12.40 7.93 9.85
N VAL A 150 11.13 8.16 9.50
CA VAL A 150 10.50 7.61 8.30
C VAL A 150 10.32 8.75 7.30
N THR A 151 11.08 8.72 6.20
CA THR A 151 11.14 9.83 5.23
C THR A 151 11.26 9.31 3.79
N PHE A 152 10.88 10.13 2.81
CA PHE A 152 11.06 9.79 1.38
C PHE A 152 12.51 9.88 0.93
N SER A 153 13.36 10.65 1.62
CA SER A 153 14.77 10.87 1.26
C SER A 153 15.72 9.78 1.72
N THR A 154 15.26 8.89 2.61
CA THR A 154 16.08 7.82 3.20
C THR A 154 15.44 6.45 3.02
N PRO A 155 15.29 5.97 1.77
CA PRO A 155 14.66 4.66 1.52
C PRO A 155 15.43 3.53 2.20
N ASP A 156 14.71 2.48 2.55
CA ASP A 156 15.28 1.26 3.11
C ASP A 156 16.19 0.57 2.08
N LYS A 157 17.44 0.37 2.45
CA LYS A 157 18.46 -0.24 1.57
C LYS A 157 18.57 -1.75 1.71
N ALA A 158 17.75 -2.35 2.57
CA ALA A 158 17.74 -3.81 2.72
C ALA A 158 17.37 -4.49 1.39
N VAL A 159 17.95 -5.65 1.16
CA VAL A 159 17.64 -6.48 -0.01
C VAL A 159 17.36 -7.89 0.49
N VAL A 160 16.13 -8.35 0.30
CA VAL A 160 15.76 -9.71 0.71
C VAL A 160 16.16 -10.74 -0.34
N ASN A 161 16.58 -11.91 0.12
CA ASN A 161 16.91 -13.03 -0.77
C ASN A 161 15.67 -13.80 -1.27
N VAL A 162 14.58 -13.70 -0.52
CA VAL A 162 13.27 -14.29 -0.82
C VAL A 162 12.22 -13.25 -0.43
N THR A 163 11.15 -13.13 -1.22
CA THR A 163 10.04 -12.24 -0.91
C THR A 163 9.52 -12.49 0.50
N PHE A 164 9.46 -11.43 1.30
CA PHE A 164 9.07 -11.48 2.70
C PHE A 164 7.55 -11.37 2.82
N ASP A 165 6.92 -12.31 3.49
CA ASP A 165 5.45 -12.40 3.59
C ASP A 165 4.85 -11.65 4.80
N GLY A 166 5.68 -11.30 5.79
CA GLY A 166 5.24 -10.57 6.99
C GLY A 166 5.25 -9.05 6.81
N HIS A 167 4.98 -8.32 7.91
CA HIS A 167 5.00 -6.86 7.93
C HIS A 167 6.43 -6.32 7.82
N PRO A 168 6.77 -5.57 6.76
CA PRO A 168 8.07 -4.92 6.65
C PRO A 168 8.24 -3.82 7.70
N ALA A 169 9.49 -3.36 7.89
CA ALA A 169 9.79 -2.20 8.73
C ALA A 169 9.06 -0.93 8.24
N ALA A 170 8.81 0.02 9.14
CA ALA A 170 8.03 1.22 8.85
C ALA A 170 8.57 2.01 7.64
N GLN A 171 9.90 2.14 7.49
CA GLN A 171 10.50 2.81 6.33
C GLN A 171 10.23 2.02 5.03
N CYS A 172 10.42 0.70 5.05
CA CYS A 172 10.14 -0.15 3.89
C CYS A 172 8.67 -0.10 3.47
N ARG A 173 7.74 0.02 4.42
CA ARG A 173 6.31 0.24 4.13
C ARG A 173 6.07 1.61 3.48
N LEU A 174 6.68 2.71 3.99
CA LEU A 174 6.60 4.01 3.33
C LEU A 174 7.11 3.94 1.90
N ASP A 175 8.27 3.32 1.68
CA ASP A 175 8.84 3.17 0.34
C ASP A 175 7.88 2.41 -0.58
N THR A 176 7.20 1.39 -0.06
CA THR A 176 6.22 0.60 -0.80
C THR A 176 4.99 1.41 -1.19
N TYR A 177 4.41 2.19 -0.26
CA TYR A 177 3.31 3.11 -0.56
C TYR A 177 3.71 4.15 -1.59
N PHE A 178 4.92 4.71 -1.46
CA PHE A 178 5.42 5.71 -2.40
C PHE A 178 5.59 5.10 -3.79
N GLN A 179 6.24 3.95 -3.92
CA GLN A 179 6.41 3.28 -5.22
C GLN A 179 5.06 2.87 -5.84
N GLY A 180 4.11 2.39 -5.06
CA GLY A 180 2.76 2.14 -5.56
C GLY A 180 2.08 3.40 -6.09
N SER A 181 2.25 4.55 -5.40
CA SER A 181 1.72 5.85 -5.84
C SER A 181 2.34 6.34 -7.14
N LEU A 182 3.59 5.96 -7.43
CA LEU A 182 4.34 6.37 -8.62
C LEU A 182 4.10 5.48 -9.84
N CYS A 183 3.53 4.30 -9.67
CA CYS A 183 3.29 3.39 -10.78
C CYS A 183 2.11 3.87 -11.64
N ASP A 184 2.37 4.11 -12.92
CA ASP A 184 1.43 4.69 -13.88
C ASP A 184 0.48 3.67 -14.54
N LYS A 185 0.56 2.38 -14.18
CA LYS A 185 -0.36 1.37 -14.72
C LYS A 185 -1.81 1.76 -14.45
N SER A 186 -2.66 1.59 -15.45
CA SER A 186 -4.07 1.98 -15.37
C SER A 186 -4.76 1.34 -14.15
N VAL A 187 -5.63 2.11 -13.48
CA VAL A 187 -6.46 1.60 -12.38
C VAL A 187 -7.46 0.54 -12.86
N SER A 188 -7.83 0.56 -14.15
CA SER A 188 -8.73 -0.40 -14.79
C SER A 188 -8.03 -1.69 -15.25
N GLU A 189 -6.70 -1.72 -15.23
CA GLU A 189 -5.95 -2.94 -15.50
C GLU A 189 -5.85 -3.78 -14.23
N ASP A 190 -6.44 -4.97 -14.26
CA ASP A 190 -6.42 -5.88 -13.12
C ASP A 190 -5.01 -6.41 -12.84
N VAL A 191 -4.70 -6.57 -11.57
CA VAL A 191 -3.54 -7.36 -11.13
C VAL A 191 -3.88 -8.84 -11.16
N SER A 192 -2.86 -9.69 -11.36
CA SER A 192 -3.07 -11.15 -11.43
C SER A 192 -2.68 -11.85 -10.14
N ASP A 193 -3.39 -12.92 -9.80
CA ASP A 193 -3.08 -13.78 -8.65
C ASP A 193 -1.89 -14.73 -8.91
N THR A 194 -1.45 -14.84 -10.17
CA THR A 194 -0.40 -15.78 -10.60
C THR A 194 0.74 -15.12 -11.36
N ASP A 195 0.53 -13.93 -11.93
CA ASP A 195 1.57 -13.16 -12.63
C ASP A 195 1.76 -11.79 -11.97
N GLY A 196 2.81 -11.65 -11.20
CA GLY A 196 3.14 -10.39 -10.53
C GLY A 196 3.59 -9.25 -11.46
N ASN A 197 3.67 -9.47 -12.77
CA ASN A 197 3.97 -8.43 -13.75
C ASN A 197 2.72 -7.75 -14.30
N GLN A 198 1.57 -8.44 -14.27
CA GLN A 198 0.33 -7.91 -14.80
C GLN A 198 -0.21 -6.78 -13.91
N GLY A 199 -0.54 -5.64 -14.51
CA GLY A 199 -1.15 -4.49 -13.86
C GLY A 199 -0.28 -3.77 -12.83
N THR A 200 1.04 -4.05 -12.81
CA THR A 200 2.03 -3.52 -11.88
C THR A 200 3.27 -3.01 -12.60
N CYS A 201 4.02 -2.10 -11.97
CA CYS A 201 5.30 -1.66 -12.52
C CYS A 201 6.41 -2.66 -12.20
N THR A 202 7.10 -3.15 -13.23
CA THR A 202 8.21 -4.08 -13.13
C THR A 202 9.30 -3.78 -14.16
N GLU A 203 10.54 -4.13 -13.84
CA GLU A 203 11.65 -4.04 -14.80
C GLU A 203 11.39 -4.88 -16.07
N ARG A 204 10.69 -6.02 -15.92
CA ARG A 204 10.31 -6.88 -17.04
C ARG A 204 9.36 -6.16 -18.02
N ASN A 205 8.50 -5.29 -17.52
CA ASN A 205 7.60 -4.44 -18.32
C ASN A 205 8.32 -3.18 -18.84
N GLY A 206 9.61 -3.00 -18.54
CA GLY A 206 10.41 -1.83 -18.92
C GLY A 206 10.24 -0.64 -18.00
N ASP A 207 9.53 -0.78 -16.89
CA ASP A 207 9.32 0.30 -15.92
C ASP A 207 10.61 0.58 -15.13
N LYS A 208 10.84 1.86 -14.80
CA LYS A 208 11.99 2.32 -14.01
C LYS A 208 11.57 3.02 -12.72
N ILE A 209 10.31 3.40 -12.63
CA ILE A 209 9.69 4.09 -11.49
C ILE A 209 8.47 3.25 -11.06
N GLY A 210 8.11 3.32 -9.80
CA GLY A 210 6.97 2.55 -9.28
C GLY A 210 7.28 1.09 -9.02
N LEU A 211 8.55 0.70 -8.98
CA LEU A 211 8.97 -0.68 -8.73
C LEU A 211 8.78 -1.06 -7.24
N ARG A 212 8.43 -2.31 -6.97
CA ARG A 212 8.36 -2.82 -5.60
C ARG A 212 9.73 -2.75 -4.92
N PRO A 213 9.83 -2.22 -3.67
CA PRO A 213 11.10 -2.13 -2.95
C PRO A 213 11.72 -3.49 -2.62
N LEU A 214 13.03 -3.59 -2.77
CA LEU A 214 13.79 -4.81 -2.49
C LEU A 214 13.86 -5.16 -1.00
N CYS A 215 13.47 -4.26 -0.11
CA CYS A 215 13.43 -4.51 1.34
C CYS A 215 12.40 -5.57 1.76
N TRP A 216 11.44 -5.89 0.88
CA TRP A 216 10.50 -6.99 1.07
C TRP A 216 10.32 -7.87 -0.17
N PHE A 217 10.57 -7.33 -1.36
CA PHE A 217 10.25 -7.99 -2.63
C PHE A 217 11.50 -8.51 -3.33
N GLN A 218 11.47 -9.80 -3.73
CA GLN A 218 12.51 -10.40 -4.56
C GLN A 218 11.98 -10.61 -5.99
N PRO A 219 12.45 -9.85 -7.00
CA PRO A 219 11.93 -9.92 -8.38
C PRO A 219 12.02 -11.31 -9.02
N LYS A 220 13.02 -12.12 -8.64
CA LYS A 220 13.16 -13.50 -9.14
C LYS A 220 12.01 -14.42 -8.73
N SER A 221 11.20 -14.03 -7.75
CA SER A 221 10.02 -14.79 -7.34
C SER A 221 8.83 -14.63 -8.30
N LEU A 222 8.95 -13.79 -9.33
CA LEU A 222 7.94 -13.62 -10.39
C LEU A 222 8.08 -14.62 -11.55
N ASN A 223 9.08 -15.51 -11.50
CA ASN A 223 9.33 -16.53 -12.54
C ASN A 223 8.79 -17.88 -12.14
#